data_58563bd5771cb9fde724c89c4fdf7f69
#
_entry.id   58563bd5771cb9fde724c89c4fdf7f69
#
_cell.length_a   1.000
_cell.length_b   1.000
_cell.length_c   1.000
_cell.angle_alpha   90.00
_cell.angle_beta   90.00
_cell.angle_gamma   90.00
#
_symmetry.space_group_name_H-M   'P 1'
#
loop_
_entity.id
_entity.type
_entity.pdbx_description
1 polymer ?
#
loop_
_entity_poly.entity_id
_entity_poly.type
_entity_poly.pdbx_seq_one_letter_code
_entity_poly.pdbx_strand_id
1 'polypeptide(L)'
;MELKKIILIFLFISITSFSNAKVIEPKNFLTSFDVVRIQLNALKNNDKHYKDFGIKQVWLFAHPDNKKVTGPYEKFKTMIYGDQYKLLLNHESSKISLITNNLDTYVYRVEILTKDKKLFYYEWHVKKGNSDGCNDCWFTSAVSVPVNQGNTI
;
A
#
# COMPACT_ATOMS: atom_id res chain seq x y z
N MET A 1 -7.08 63.77 -29.75
CA MET A 1 -5.93 63.01 -29.24
C MET A 1 -6.50 61.79 -28.51
N GLU A 2 -6.63 60.67 -29.21
CA GLU A 2 -7.28 59.45 -28.71
C GLU A 2 -6.23 58.59 -27.95
N LEU A 3 -6.49 58.39 -26.65
CA LEU A 3 -5.65 57.58 -25.79
C LEU A 3 -6.03 56.11 -25.99
N LYS A 4 -5.27 55.35 -26.78
CA LYS A 4 -5.47 53.91 -26.95
C LYS A 4 -5.15 53.20 -25.63
N LYS A 5 -6.20 52.67 -24.96
CA LYS A 5 -6.10 51.79 -23.80
C LYS A 5 -5.56 50.41 -24.28
N ILE A 6 -4.29 50.11 -24.01
CA ILE A 6 -3.73 48.77 -24.17
C ILE A 6 -4.18 47.93 -22.98
N ILE A 7 -5.11 47.03 -23.21
CA ILE A 7 -5.52 46.03 -22.23
C ILE A 7 -4.51 44.88 -22.33
N LEU A 8 -3.61 44.81 -21.34
CA LEU A 8 -2.65 43.73 -21.20
C LEU A 8 -3.39 42.54 -20.54
N ILE A 9 -3.83 41.59 -21.35
CA ILE A 9 -4.40 40.32 -20.83
C ILE A 9 -3.25 39.44 -20.37
N PHE A 10 -3.02 39.37 -19.05
CA PHE A 10 -2.17 38.38 -18.44
C PHE A 10 -2.88 37.02 -18.49
N LEU A 11 -2.52 36.20 -19.47
CA LEU A 11 -2.94 34.79 -19.55
C LEU A 11 -2.16 34.02 -18.47
N PHE A 12 -2.79 33.81 -17.31
CA PHE A 12 -2.28 32.90 -16.26
C PHE A 12 -2.36 31.47 -16.81
N ILE A 13 -1.29 30.98 -17.39
CA ILE A 13 -1.15 29.55 -17.71
C ILE A 13 -0.87 28.84 -16.38
N SER A 14 -1.92 28.30 -15.75
CA SER A 14 -1.79 27.41 -14.62
C SER A 14 -1.13 26.12 -15.10
N ILE A 15 0.18 26.01 -14.91
CA ILE A 15 0.92 24.76 -15.11
C ILE A 15 0.49 23.82 -13.99
N THR A 16 -0.54 23.02 -14.24
CA THR A 16 -0.89 21.89 -13.36
C THR A 16 0.23 20.87 -13.49
N SER A 17 1.17 20.89 -12.56
CA SER A 17 2.15 19.81 -12.40
C SER A 17 1.41 18.53 -12.08
N PHE A 18 1.19 17.67 -13.05
CA PHE A 18 0.76 16.30 -12.82
C PHE A 18 1.91 15.58 -12.11
N SER A 19 1.85 15.55 -10.78
CA SER A 19 2.72 14.68 -9.99
C SER A 19 2.30 13.23 -10.28
N ASN A 20 2.99 12.57 -11.21
CA ASN A 20 2.87 11.14 -11.39
C ASN A 20 3.39 10.46 -10.13
N ALA A 21 2.48 10.06 -9.24
CA ALA A 21 2.85 9.27 -8.08
C ALA A 21 3.49 7.96 -8.55
N LYS A 22 4.79 7.84 -8.29
CA LYS A 22 5.56 6.66 -8.61
C LYS A 22 5.41 5.65 -7.46
N VAL A 23 5.14 4.40 -7.80
CA VAL A 23 5.18 3.30 -6.83
C VAL A 23 6.60 3.12 -6.30
N ILE A 24 6.70 2.73 -5.03
CA ILE A 24 7.97 2.37 -4.40
C ILE A 24 8.28 0.94 -4.80
N GLU A 25 9.48 0.70 -5.30
CA GLU A 25 9.95 -0.63 -5.66
C GLU A 25 10.70 -1.28 -4.50
N PRO A 26 10.71 -2.62 -4.40
CA PRO A 26 11.56 -3.34 -3.46
C PRO A 26 13.03 -2.94 -3.62
N LYS A 27 13.71 -2.72 -2.50
CA LYS A 27 15.14 -2.39 -2.41
C LYS A 27 15.75 -3.12 -1.22
N ASN A 28 17.01 -3.51 -1.32
CA ASN A 28 17.71 -4.28 -0.28
C ASN A 28 17.98 -3.50 1.02
N PHE A 29 17.95 -2.17 0.97
CA PHE A 29 18.08 -1.33 2.16
C PHE A 29 16.76 -1.14 2.95
N LEU A 30 15.61 -1.55 2.39
CA LEU A 30 14.33 -1.53 3.11
C LEU A 30 14.30 -2.66 4.14
N THR A 31 13.88 -2.33 5.35
CA THR A 31 13.65 -3.34 6.40
C THR A 31 12.34 -4.07 6.18
N SER A 32 12.15 -5.21 6.83
CA SER A 32 10.86 -5.93 6.84
C SER A 32 9.72 -5.06 7.37
N PHE A 33 9.99 -4.20 8.38
CA PHE A 33 9.04 -3.23 8.90
C PHE A 33 8.66 -2.16 7.87
N ASP A 34 9.65 -1.63 7.12
CA ASP A 34 9.40 -0.64 6.06
C ASP A 34 8.48 -1.21 4.98
N VAL A 35 8.67 -2.48 4.61
CA VAL A 35 7.83 -3.17 3.62
C VAL A 35 6.37 -3.20 4.07
N VAL A 36 6.09 -3.59 5.32
CA VAL A 36 4.72 -3.59 5.86
C VAL A 36 4.16 -2.17 5.91
N ARG A 37 4.94 -1.20 6.40
CA ARG A 37 4.54 0.21 6.51
C ARG A 37 4.21 0.84 5.15
N ILE A 38 5.02 0.58 4.12
CA ILE A 38 4.78 1.06 2.75
C ILE A 38 3.46 0.52 2.22
N GLN A 39 3.20 -0.78 2.38
CA GLN A 39 1.99 -1.42 1.91
C GLN A 39 0.73 -0.90 2.63
N LEU A 40 0.77 -0.77 3.96
CA LEU A 40 -0.35 -0.25 4.72
C LEU A 40 -0.67 1.20 4.39
N ASN A 41 0.35 2.05 4.24
CA ASN A 41 0.15 3.42 3.79
C ASN A 41 -0.49 3.50 2.40
N ALA A 42 -0.09 2.63 1.50
CA ALA A 42 -0.65 2.58 0.15
C ALA A 42 -2.12 2.12 0.17
N LEU A 43 -2.44 1.07 0.95
CA LEU A 43 -3.82 0.59 1.09
C LEU A 43 -4.73 1.60 1.79
N LYS A 44 -4.21 2.30 2.81
CA LYS A 44 -4.93 3.40 3.47
C LYS A 44 -5.34 4.50 2.48
N ASN A 45 -4.52 4.74 1.47
CA ASN A 45 -4.71 5.78 0.45
C ASN A 45 -4.90 5.16 -0.94
N ASN A 46 -5.66 4.05 -1.02
CA ASN A 46 -5.71 3.19 -2.21
C ASN A 46 -5.91 3.95 -3.52
N ASP A 47 -6.83 4.90 -3.55
CA ASP A 47 -7.21 5.60 -4.77
C ASP A 47 -6.73 7.07 -4.83
N LYS A 48 -5.81 7.46 -3.93
CA LYS A 48 -5.38 8.86 -3.81
C LYS A 48 -4.69 9.41 -5.06
N HIS A 49 -3.91 8.59 -5.75
CA HIS A 49 -3.15 9.00 -6.92
C HIS A 49 -3.86 8.59 -8.21
N TYR A 50 -4.30 7.37 -8.27
CA TYR A 50 -5.18 6.80 -9.29
C TYR A 50 -5.85 5.56 -8.71
N LYS A 51 -6.87 5.07 -9.37
CA LYS A 51 -7.63 3.90 -8.91
C LYS A 51 -6.72 2.68 -8.74
N ASP A 52 -6.84 2.01 -7.59
CA ASP A 52 -6.07 0.81 -7.24
C ASP A 52 -4.55 1.02 -7.07
N PHE A 53 -4.10 2.26 -6.89
CA PHE A 53 -2.67 2.56 -6.63
C PHE A 53 -2.13 1.76 -5.44
N GLY A 54 -2.88 1.70 -4.34
CA GLY A 54 -2.48 0.96 -3.13
C GLY A 54 -2.35 -0.53 -3.37
N ILE A 55 -3.31 -1.13 -4.06
CA ILE A 55 -3.27 -2.55 -4.45
C ILE A 55 -2.06 -2.83 -5.36
N LYS A 56 -1.77 -1.93 -6.30
CA LYS A 56 -0.58 -2.03 -7.16
C LYS A 56 0.71 -2.01 -6.36
N GLN A 57 0.80 -1.12 -5.37
CA GLN A 57 1.95 -1.01 -4.47
C GLN A 57 2.16 -2.30 -3.68
N VAL A 58 1.09 -2.89 -3.13
CA VAL A 58 1.15 -4.16 -2.40
C VAL A 58 1.60 -5.31 -3.30
N TRP A 59 1.08 -5.37 -4.54
CA TRP A 59 1.49 -6.39 -5.51
C TRP A 59 2.99 -6.38 -5.81
N LEU A 60 3.61 -5.20 -5.86
CA LEU A 60 5.06 -5.10 -6.08
C LEU A 60 5.86 -5.76 -4.95
N PHE A 61 5.38 -5.65 -3.70
CA PHE A 61 6.01 -6.24 -2.53
C PHE A 61 5.53 -7.65 -2.21
N ALA A 62 4.66 -8.27 -3.02
CA ALA A 62 4.31 -9.66 -2.84
C ALA A 62 5.49 -10.58 -3.20
N HIS A 63 5.80 -11.55 -2.32
CA HIS A 63 6.87 -12.52 -2.53
C HIS A 63 6.62 -13.30 -3.82
N PRO A 64 7.66 -13.66 -4.60
CA PRO A 64 7.48 -14.41 -5.85
C PRO A 64 6.63 -15.67 -5.70
N ASP A 65 6.79 -16.43 -4.62
CA ASP A 65 5.96 -17.62 -4.38
C ASP A 65 4.52 -17.28 -4.05
N ASN A 66 4.27 -16.17 -3.33
CA ASN A 66 2.90 -15.69 -3.10
C ASN A 66 2.24 -15.27 -4.42
N LYS A 67 2.98 -14.60 -5.31
CA LYS A 67 2.49 -14.22 -6.64
C LYS A 67 2.08 -15.43 -7.49
N LYS A 68 2.78 -16.57 -7.38
CA LYS A 68 2.39 -17.81 -8.07
C LYS A 68 1.02 -18.32 -7.64
N VAL A 69 0.65 -18.14 -6.37
CA VAL A 69 -0.61 -18.62 -5.80
C VAL A 69 -1.73 -17.60 -6.01
N THR A 70 -1.47 -16.32 -5.78
CA THR A 70 -2.48 -15.26 -5.78
C THR A 70 -2.62 -14.54 -7.13
N GLY A 71 -1.64 -14.67 -8.02
CA GLY A 71 -1.64 -14.05 -9.33
C GLY A 71 -2.52 -14.73 -10.37
N PRO A 72 -2.66 -14.13 -11.52
CA PRO A 72 -2.07 -12.84 -11.96
C PRO A 72 -2.63 -11.63 -11.20
N TYR A 73 -2.09 -10.44 -11.46
CA TYR A 73 -2.45 -9.20 -10.75
C TYR A 73 -3.96 -8.94 -10.67
N GLU A 74 -4.72 -9.20 -11.73
CA GLU A 74 -6.19 -9.00 -11.73
C GLU A 74 -6.90 -9.94 -10.74
N LYS A 75 -6.43 -11.19 -10.60
CA LYS A 75 -6.92 -12.13 -9.59
C LYS A 75 -6.57 -11.64 -8.18
N PHE A 76 -5.34 -11.20 -7.96
CA PHE A 76 -4.90 -10.61 -6.70
C PHE A 76 -5.75 -9.38 -6.33
N LYS A 77 -5.99 -8.48 -7.28
CA LYS A 77 -6.84 -7.31 -7.08
C LYS A 77 -8.25 -7.71 -6.65
N THR A 78 -8.87 -8.67 -7.33
CA THR A 78 -10.19 -9.19 -6.96
C THR A 78 -10.19 -9.77 -5.54
N MET A 79 -9.14 -10.48 -5.15
CA MET A 79 -8.99 -11.02 -3.79
C MET A 79 -8.94 -9.90 -2.74
N ILE A 80 -8.22 -8.80 -3.02
CA ILE A 80 -8.14 -7.65 -2.09
C ILE A 80 -9.51 -6.98 -1.90
N TYR A 81 -10.36 -6.93 -2.92
CA TYR A 81 -11.72 -6.42 -2.82
C TYR A 81 -12.70 -7.40 -2.12
N GLY A 82 -12.27 -8.64 -1.91
CA GLY A 82 -13.07 -9.65 -1.20
C GLY A 82 -13.23 -9.34 0.28
N ASP A 83 -14.22 -9.98 0.92
CA ASP A 83 -14.65 -9.69 2.30
C ASP A 83 -13.52 -9.75 3.34
N GLN A 84 -12.52 -10.58 3.12
CA GLN A 84 -11.40 -10.76 4.05
C GLN A 84 -10.38 -9.62 4.01
N TYR A 85 -10.16 -9.01 2.84
CA TYR A 85 -9.06 -8.04 2.66
C TYR A 85 -9.54 -6.61 2.36
N LYS A 86 -10.81 -6.42 1.96
CA LYS A 86 -11.36 -5.07 1.69
C LYS A 86 -11.26 -4.10 2.88
N LEU A 87 -11.19 -4.64 4.11
CA LEU A 87 -11.03 -3.83 5.33
C LEU A 87 -9.67 -3.12 5.41
N LEU A 88 -8.69 -3.59 4.65
CA LEU A 88 -7.39 -2.94 4.49
C LEU A 88 -7.48 -1.67 3.63
N LEU A 89 -8.47 -1.60 2.73
CA LEU A 89 -8.62 -0.46 1.82
C LEU A 89 -9.22 0.74 2.55
N ASN A 90 -8.58 1.88 2.39
CA ASN A 90 -9.05 3.17 2.91
C ASN A 90 -9.34 3.16 4.43
N HIS A 91 -8.61 2.32 5.18
CA HIS A 91 -8.75 2.26 6.64
C HIS A 91 -8.38 3.60 7.31
N GLU A 92 -8.82 3.83 8.53
CA GLU A 92 -8.56 5.07 9.27
C GLU A 92 -7.12 5.13 9.80
N SER A 93 -6.71 4.05 10.47
CA SER A 93 -5.35 3.94 11.02
C SER A 93 -4.89 2.49 11.12
N SER A 94 -3.59 2.31 11.25
CA SER A 94 -2.98 1.00 11.43
C SER A 94 -1.86 1.07 12.47
N LYS A 95 -1.65 -0.04 13.20
CA LYS A 95 -0.55 -0.22 14.13
C LYS A 95 0.17 -1.52 13.81
N ILE A 96 1.49 -1.49 13.78
CA ILE A 96 2.35 -2.62 13.48
C ILE A 96 3.12 -3.00 14.73
N SER A 97 3.09 -4.27 15.12
CA SER A 97 3.87 -4.83 16.24
C SER A 97 4.51 -6.15 15.83
N LEU A 98 5.75 -6.36 16.21
CA LEU A 98 6.46 -7.61 15.93
C LEU A 98 5.88 -8.74 16.80
N ILE A 99 5.56 -9.87 16.20
CA ILE A 99 5.19 -11.11 16.91
C ILE A 99 6.43 -11.98 17.09
N THR A 100 7.10 -12.31 16.00
CA THR A 100 8.28 -13.16 16.00
C THR A 100 9.14 -12.92 14.76
N ASN A 101 10.39 -13.33 14.81
CA ASN A 101 11.28 -13.27 13.66
C ASN A 101 12.39 -14.33 13.74
N ASN A 102 12.96 -14.62 12.59
CA ASN A 102 14.22 -15.30 12.42
C ASN A 102 15.07 -14.58 11.35
N LEU A 103 16.15 -15.20 10.87
CA LEU A 103 17.06 -14.57 9.89
C LEU A 103 16.36 -14.09 8.61
N ASP A 104 15.41 -14.88 8.11
CA ASP A 104 14.80 -14.69 6.78
C ASP A 104 13.29 -14.39 6.80
N THR A 105 12.69 -14.37 7.99
CA THR A 105 11.23 -14.21 8.13
C THR A 105 10.88 -13.35 9.34
N TYR A 106 9.96 -12.43 9.16
CA TYR A 106 9.35 -11.63 10.21
C TYR A 106 7.84 -11.78 10.16
N VAL A 107 7.21 -11.89 11.32
CA VAL A 107 5.76 -11.92 11.45
C VAL A 107 5.33 -10.75 12.30
N TYR A 108 4.48 -9.90 11.74
CA TYR A 108 3.93 -8.74 12.41
C TYR A 108 2.43 -8.92 12.67
N ARG A 109 1.98 -8.44 13.82
CA ARG A 109 0.59 -8.14 14.08
C ARG A 109 0.30 -6.75 13.51
N VAL A 110 -0.68 -6.66 12.63
CA VAL A 110 -1.16 -5.42 12.03
C VAL A 110 -2.59 -5.19 12.51
N GLU A 111 -2.78 -4.19 13.35
CA GLU A 111 -4.09 -3.75 13.80
C GLU A 111 -4.63 -2.70 12.84
N ILE A 112 -5.85 -2.86 12.38
CA ILE A 112 -6.53 -1.98 11.44
C ILE A 112 -7.78 -1.40 12.12
N LEU A 113 -7.84 -0.08 12.23
CA LEU A 113 -9.05 0.64 12.59
C LEU A 113 -9.76 1.07 11.31
N THR A 114 -10.97 0.61 11.12
CA THR A 114 -11.81 0.98 10.00
C THR A 114 -12.51 2.33 10.25
N LYS A 115 -13.03 2.98 9.20
CA LYS A 115 -13.73 4.27 9.33
C LYS A 115 -15.01 4.17 10.18
N ASP A 116 -15.64 3.00 10.22
CA ASP A 116 -16.80 2.70 11.07
C ASP A 116 -16.41 2.23 12.49
N LYS A 117 -15.16 2.52 12.91
CA LYS A 117 -14.62 2.30 14.27
C LYS A 117 -14.57 0.84 14.72
N LYS A 118 -14.48 -0.09 13.79
CA LYS A 118 -14.21 -1.50 14.09
C LYS A 118 -12.72 -1.76 14.05
N LEU A 119 -12.27 -2.58 14.98
CA LEU A 119 -10.87 -2.99 15.11
C LEU A 119 -10.70 -4.43 14.64
N PHE A 120 -9.76 -4.62 13.71
CA PHE A 120 -9.36 -5.94 13.23
C PHE A 120 -7.85 -6.09 13.35
N TYR A 121 -7.36 -7.33 13.47
CA TYR A 121 -5.94 -7.58 13.26
C TYR A 121 -5.71 -8.65 12.20
N TYR A 122 -4.55 -8.54 11.57
CA TYR A 122 -3.98 -9.48 10.61
C TYR A 122 -2.60 -9.92 11.10
N GLU A 123 -2.18 -11.12 10.77
CA GLU A 123 -0.78 -11.52 10.82
C GLU A 123 -0.16 -11.28 9.44
N TRP A 124 0.91 -10.51 9.42
CA TRP A 124 1.60 -10.10 8.21
C TRP A 124 2.97 -10.74 8.16
N HIS A 125 3.16 -11.70 7.26
CA HIS A 125 4.38 -12.46 7.11
C HIS A 125 5.26 -11.84 6.03
N VAL A 126 6.50 -11.51 6.37
CA VAL A 126 7.49 -10.92 5.46
C VAL A 126 8.70 -11.84 5.41
N LYS A 127 9.15 -12.18 4.22
CA LYS A 127 10.24 -13.11 3.98
C LYS A 127 11.25 -12.53 2.99
N LYS A 128 12.52 -12.88 3.19
CA LYS A 128 13.59 -12.60 2.23
C LYS A 128 13.36 -13.37 0.92
N GLY A 129 13.71 -12.73 -0.18
CA GLY A 129 13.56 -13.33 -1.51
C GLY A 129 14.27 -12.54 -2.59
N ASN A 130 14.27 -13.11 -3.79
CA ASN A 130 14.85 -12.51 -4.99
C ASN A 130 13.74 -12.28 -6.02
N SER A 131 13.75 -11.12 -6.63
CA SER A 131 12.89 -10.78 -7.76
C SER A 131 13.69 -10.00 -8.80
N ASP A 132 13.11 -9.79 -9.98
CA ASP A 132 13.74 -8.95 -11.00
C ASP A 132 14.05 -7.56 -10.42
N GLY A 133 15.34 -7.22 -10.41
CA GLY A 133 15.83 -5.94 -9.91
C GLY A 133 16.05 -5.84 -8.40
N CYS A 134 15.84 -6.91 -7.62
CA CYS A 134 16.10 -6.88 -6.18
C CYS A 134 16.47 -8.26 -5.61
N ASN A 135 17.74 -8.39 -5.20
CA ASN A 135 18.24 -9.58 -4.53
C ASN A 135 18.27 -9.37 -3.02
N ASP A 136 17.96 -10.42 -2.27
CA ASP A 136 17.93 -10.41 -0.80
C ASP A 136 17.03 -9.31 -0.21
N CYS A 137 15.88 -9.10 -0.83
CA CYS A 137 14.91 -8.10 -0.44
C CYS A 137 13.78 -8.70 0.40
N TRP A 138 13.13 -7.86 1.18
CA TRP A 138 11.97 -8.25 1.95
C TRP A 138 10.69 -8.18 1.13
N PHE A 139 9.87 -9.22 1.18
CA PHE A 139 8.59 -9.34 0.48
C PHE A 139 7.52 -9.91 1.40
N THR A 140 6.28 -9.53 1.20
CA THR A 140 5.14 -10.14 1.89
C THR A 140 4.87 -11.52 1.33
N SER A 141 5.04 -12.55 2.16
CA SER A 141 4.82 -13.95 1.79
C SER A 141 3.40 -14.42 2.07
N ALA A 142 2.74 -13.87 3.10
CA ALA A 142 1.35 -14.15 3.43
C ALA A 142 0.74 -13.04 4.29
N VAL A 143 -0.56 -12.90 4.23
CA VAL A 143 -1.38 -12.11 5.16
C VAL A 143 -2.56 -12.98 5.58
N SER A 144 -2.78 -13.10 6.90
CA SER A 144 -3.88 -13.91 7.43
C SER A 144 -5.26 -13.33 7.07
N VAL A 145 -6.32 -14.10 7.33
CA VAL A 145 -7.66 -13.52 7.37
C VAL A 145 -7.81 -12.60 8.60
N PRO A 146 -8.73 -11.62 8.56
CA PRO A 146 -8.92 -10.69 9.67
C PRO A 146 -9.53 -11.37 10.89
N VAL A 147 -9.06 -10.97 12.07
CA VAL A 147 -9.69 -11.33 13.34
C VAL A 147 -10.33 -10.07 13.92
N ASN A 148 -11.65 -10.12 14.13
CA ASN A 148 -12.40 -9.01 14.72
C ASN A 148 -12.07 -8.87 16.21
N GLN A 149 -11.73 -7.65 16.64
CA GLN A 149 -11.43 -7.32 18.04
C GLN A 149 -12.54 -6.49 18.70
N GLY A 150 -13.65 -6.29 18.02
CA GLY A 150 -14.78 -5.49 18.52
C GLY A 150 -14.75 -4.03 18.04
N ASN A 151 -15.55 -3.21 18.68
CA ASN A 151 -15.63 -1.78 18.41
C ASN A 151 -14.76 -1.01 19.40
N THR A 152 -14.07 0.03 18.92
CA THR A 152 -13.45 1.02 19.79
C THR A 152 -14.55 1.98 20.27
N ILE A 153 -14.63 2.18 21.57
CA ILE A 153 -15.52 3.17 22.19
C ILE A 153 -14.96 4.57 21.98
#